data_c36d80f7267ebe450abdca5317b9d5be
#
_entry.id   c36d80f7267ebe450abdca5317b9d5be
#
_cell.length_a   1.000
_cell.length_b   1.000
_cell.length_c   1.000
_cell.angle_alpha   90.00
_cell.angle_beta   90.00
_cell.angle_gamma   90.00
#
_symmetry.space_group_name_H-M   'P 1'
#
loop_
_entity.id
_entity.type
_entity.pdbx_description
1 polymer ?
#
loop_
_entity_poly.entity_id
_entity_poly.type
_entity_poly.pdbx_seq_one_letter_code
_entity_poly.pdbx_strand_id
1 'polypeptide(L)'
;MAKLTREDVLRSAEENNVKYIRLCFTDIHGVIKNVEIPARILDSALDNEIMFDGSSIDGFVRIQEADMYLRPDLDTWMILSWEQTTYGNVAMLICDVYLPNGKPFVGDPRGVLKRNLNKMYELGYSHFNIGVEPEFFLF
;
A
#
# COMPACT_ATOMS: atom_id res chain seq x y z
N MET A 1 -6.49 -18.23 0.21
CA MET A 1 -5.21 -18.21 -0.51
C MET A 1 -4.08 -18.29 0.50
N ALA A 2 -2.94 -18.92 0.17
CA ALA A 2 -1.75 -18.85 1.02
C ALA A 2 -1.25 -17.39 1.05
N LYS A 3 -0.79 -16.93 2.19
CA LYS A 3 -0.18 -15.60 2.31
C LYS A 3 1.14 -15.56 1.56
N LEU A 4 1.38 -14.46 0.83
CA LEU A 4 2.66 -14.26 0.15
C LEU A 4 3.77 -13.99 1.18
N THR A 5 4.91 -14.59 0.94
CA THR A 5 6.14 -14.32 1.71
C THR A 5 6.98 -13.23 1.03
N ARG A 6 7.96 -12.69 1.76
CA ARG A 6 8.95 -11.77 1.21
C ARG A 6 9.67 -12.38 -0.01
N GLU A 7 10.07 -13.63 0.11
CA GLU A 7 10.76 -14.38 -0.93
C GLU A 7 9.90 -14.57 -2.18
N ASP A 8 8.57 -14.76 -2.00
CA ASP A 8 7.64 -14.86 -3.12
C ASP A 8 7.55 -13.55 -3.89
N VAL A 9 7.49 -12.41 -3.18
CA VAL A 9 7.45 -11.08 -3.80
C VAL A 9 8.75 -10.78 -4.55
N LEU A 10 9.91 -11.02 -3.94
CA LEU A 10 11.21 -10.80 -4.56
C LEU A 10 11.38 -11.67 -5.81
N ARG A 11 11.08 -12.96 -5.72
CA ARG A 11 11.10 -13.88 -6.85
C ARG A 11 10.17 -13.45 -7.97
N SER A 12 8.94 -13.06 -7.64
CA SER A 12 7.97 -12.58 -8.63
C SER A 12 8.44 -11.30 -9.32
N ALA A 13 9.09 -10.38 -8.59
CA ALA A 13 9.65 -9.18 -9.17
C ALA A 13 10.77 -9.49 -10.19
N GLU A 14 11.63 -10.46 -9.89
CA GLU A 14 12.71 -10.90 -10.78
C GLU A 14 12.17 -11.62 -12.02
N GLU A 15 11.33 -12.65 -11.83
CA GLU A 15 10.74 -13.44 -12.91
C GLU A 15 9.93 -12.61 -13.91
N ASN A 16 9.28 -11.54 -13.42
CA ASN A 16 8.48 -10.64 -14.25
C ASN A 16 9.24 -9.39 -14.69
N ASN A 17 10.57 -9.34 -14.53
CA ASN A 17 11.39 -8.19 -14.93
C ASN A 17 10.82 -6.84 -14.46
N VAL A 18 10.37 -6.77 -13.19
CA VAL A 18 9.84 -5.54 -12.60
C VAL A 18 10.95 -4.52 -12.44
N LYS A 19 10.71 -3.29 -12.87
CA LYS A 19 11.65 -2.16 -12.79
C LYS A 19 11.23 -1.12 -11.76
N TYR A 20 9.94 -0.92 -11.60
CA TYR A 20 9.38 0.05 -10.65
C TYR A 20 8.26 -0.58 -9.84
N ILE A 21 8.17 -0.17 -8.58
CA ILE A 21 7.11 -0.60 -7.66
C ILE A 21 6.42 0.62 -7.09
N ARG A 22 5.11 0.66 -7.18
CA ARG A 22 4.27 1.67 -6.53
C ARG A 22 3.85 1.20 -5.15
N LEU A 23 4.28 1.90 -4.15
CA LEU A 23 3.85 1.75 -2.77
C LEU A 23 2.63 2.64 -2.57
N CYS A 24 1.45 2.05 -2.68
CA CYS A 24 0.17 2.75 -2.71
C CYS A 24 -0.43 2.87 -1.31
N PHE A 25 -1.01 4.02 -1.01
CA PHE A 25 -1.80 4.28 0.19
C PHE A 25 -2.95 5.24 -0.16
N THR A 26 -3.88 5.45 0.75
CA THR A 26 -5.09 6.24 0.47
C THR A 26 -5.12 7.49 1.36
N ASP A 27 -5.49 8.64 0.81
CA ASP A 27 -5.76 9.84 1.58
C ASP A 27 -7.19 9.85 2.17
N ILE A 28 -7.55 10.88 2.93
CA ILE A 28 -8.88 10.99 3.56
C ILE A 28 -10.04 11.15 2.57
N HIS A 29 -9.76 11.51 1.34
CA HIS A 29 -10.75 11.63 0.26
C HIS A 29 -10.96 10.33 -0.50
N GLY A 30 -10.21 9.26 -0.15
CA GLY A 30 -10.24 7.99 -0.85
C GLY A 30 -9.38 7.96 -2.12
N VAL A 31 -8.58 9.00 -2.36
CA VAL A 31 -7.69 9.07 -3.52
C VAL A 31 -6.43 8.25 -3.25
N ILE A 32 -6.11 7.35 -4.18
CA ILE A 32 -4.88 6.56 -4.11
C ILE A 32 -3.68 7.46 -4.42
N LYS A 33 -2.76 7.52 -3.49
CA LYS A 33 -1.43 8.11 -3.62
C LYS A 33 -0.40 7.00 -3.70
N ASN A 34 0.79 7.31 -4.19
CA ASN A 34 1.88 6.34 -4.16
C ASN A 34 3.25 7.02 -4.06
N VAL A 35 4.21 6.25 -3.57
CA VAL A 35 5.64 6.49 -3.72
C VAL A 35 6.15 5.44 -4.68
N GLU A 36 6.68 5.85 -5.83
CA GLU A 36 7.28 4.93 -6.78
C GLU A 36 8.76 4.73 -6.47
N ILE A 37 9.17 3.48 -6.37
CA ILE A 37 10.56 3.10 -6.09
C ILE A 37 11.12 2.22 -7.21
N PRO A 38 12.42 2.28 -7.49
CA PRO A 38 13.07 1.32 -8.39
C PRO A 38 13.16 -0.05 -7.72
N ALA A 39 13.05 -1.12 -8.52
CA ALA A 39 13.05 -2.50 -8.02
C ALA A 39 14.30 -2.87 -7.18
N ARG A 40 15.45 -2.20 -7.43
CA ARG A 40 16.70 -2.45 -6.67
C ARG A 40 16.59 -2.15 -5.17
N ILE A 41 15.62 -1.34 -4.73
CA ILE A 41 15.37 -1.04 -3.32
C ILE A 41 14.11 -1.70 -2.77
N LEU A 42 13.54 -2.68 -3.49
CA LEU A 42 12.37 -3.43 -3.01
C LEU A 42 12.65 -4.11 -1.67
N ASP A 43 13.85 -4.61 -1.47
CA ASP A 43 14.28 -5.26 -0.23
C ASP A 43 14.12 -4.31 0.98
N SER A 44 14.64 -3.08 0.89
CA SER A 44 14.45 -2.04 1.91
C SER A 44 12.97 -1.67 2.09
N ALA A 45 12.19 -1.67 1.02
CA ALA A 45 10.75 -1.42 1.12
C ALA A 45 10.05 -2.50 1.94
N LEU A 46 10.41 -3.77 1.73
CA LEU A 46 9.88 -4.90 2.48
C LEU A 46 10.35 -4.92 3.95
N ASP A 47 11.45 -4.24 4.27
CA ASP A 47 11.93 -3.98 5.64
C ASP A 47 11.27 -2.74 6.29
N ASN A 48 10.30 -2.12 5.60
CA ASN A 48 9.55 -0.95 6.07
C ASN A 48 10.41 0.32 6.20
N GLU A 49 11.42 0.47 5.36
CA GLU A 49 12.38 1.58 5.40
C GLU A 49 12.01 2.75 4.49
N ILE A 50 10.92 2.64 3.72
CA ILE A 50 10.52 3.70 2.79
C ILE A 50 9.75 4.78 3.53
N MET A 51 10.35 5.94 3.58
CA MET A 51 9.83 7.16 4.18
C MET A 51 9.24 8.08 3.11
N PHE A 52 8.21 8.83 3.47
CA PHE A 52 7.65 9.88 2.65
C PHE A 52 7.20 11.07 3.50
N ASP A 53 7.07 12.24 2.87
CA ASP A 53 6.55 13.45 3.52
C ASP A 53 5.02 13.40 3.57
N GLY A 54 4.47 13.14 4.75
CA GLY A 54 3.02 13.12 4.99
C GLY A 54 2.38 14.50 5.03
N SER A 55 3.15 15.60 5.13
CA SER A 55 2.60 16.96 5.21
C SER A 55 1.93 17.40 3.91
N SER A 56 2.29 16.80 2.78
CA SER A 56 1.68 17.04 1.48
C SER A 56 0.43 16.20 1.21
N ILE A 57 0.00 15.37 2.17
CA ILE A 57 -1.17 14.50 2.04
C ILE A 57 -2.32 15.06 2.86
N ASP A 58 -3.45 15.30 2.21
CA ASP A 58 -4.63 15.81 2.88
C ASP A 58 -5.11 14.90 4.01
N GLY A 59 -5.29 15.52 5.20
CA GLY A 59 -5.73 14.82 6.40
C GLY A 59 -4.63 14.07 7.15
N PHE A 60 -3.38 14.13 6.68
CA PHE A 60 -2.24 13.57 7.40
C PHE A 60 -1.67 14.62 8.38
N VAL A 61 -0.42 14.46 8.78
CA VAL A 61 0.19 15.32 9.80
C VAL A 61 0.58 16.70 9.25
N ARG A 62 0.70 17.68 10.15
CA ARG A 62 1.23 19.01 9.80
C ARG A 62 2.77 19.00 9.83
N ILE A 63 3.36 20.04 9.25
CA ILE A 63 4.80 20.25 8.92
C ILE A 63 5.81 19.81 10.02
N GLN A 64 5.42 19.75 11.28
CA GLN A 64 6.34 19.46 12.39
C GLN A 64 6.61 17.96 12.63
N GLU A 65 5.83 17.07 12.00
CA GLU A 65 5.95 15.60 12.13
C GLU A 65 5.72 14.94 10.76
N ALA A 66 6.32 15.51 9.71
CA ALA A 66 6.02 15.19 8.34
C ALA A 66 6.47 13.77 7.90
N ASP A 67 7.51 13.25 8.52
CA ASP A 67 8.09 11.96 8.13
C ASP A 67 7.17 10.80 8.52
N MET A 68 6.77 10.03 7.52
CA MET A 68 5.94 8.84 7.69
C MET A 68 6.56 7.66 6.95
N TYR A 69 6.20 6.45 7.35
CA TYR A 69 6.72 5.22 6.78
C TYR A 69 5.62 4.39 6.14
N LEU A 70 5.94 3.78 5.01
CA LEU A 70 5.07 2.83 4.31
C LEU A 70 5.42 1.40 4.72
N ARG A 71 4.42 0.64 5.12
CA ARG A 71 4.53 -0.80 5.40
C ARG A 71 3.72 -1.59 4.39
N PRO A 72 4.37 -2.22 3.43
CA PRO A 72 3.71 -2.98 2.38
C PRO A 72 2.96 -4.19 2.93
N ASP A 73 1.74 -4.40 2.44
CA ASP A 73 0.99 -5.63 2.64
C ASP A 73 1.31 -6.58 1.47
N LEU A 74 2.06 -7.64 1.75
CA LEU A 74 2.56 -8.56 0.72
C LEU A 74 1.44 -9.26 -0.05
N ASP A 75 0.30 -9.52 0.59
CA ASP A 75 -0.85 -10.16 -0.03
C ASP A 75 -1.51 -9.29 -1.11
N THR A 76 -1.09 -8.03 -1.24
CA THR A 76 -1.55 -7.08 -2.26
C THR A 76 -0.59 -6.93 -3.44
N TRP A 77 0.49 -7.73 -3.50
CA TRP A 77 1.43 -7.70 -4.61
C TRP A 77 0.74 -7.96 -5.94
N MET A 78 0.92 -7.05 -6.89
CA MET A 78 0.32 -7.14 -8.21
C MET A 78 1.23 -6.56 -9.29
N ILE A 79 1.40 -7.29 -10.38
CA ILE A 79 2.02 -6.78 -11.60
C ILE A 79 0.96 -6.00 -12.40
N LEU A 80 1.26 -4.76 -12.77
CA LEU A 80 0.38 -3.90 -13.55
C LEU A 80 0.55 -4.20 -15.04
N SER A 81 -0.21 -5.17 -15.56
CA SER A 81 -0.07 -5.63 -16.94
C SER A 81 -0.38 -4.56 -18.00
N TRP A 82 -1.10 -3.50 -17.62
CA TRP A 82 -1.43 -2.35 -18.47
C TRP A 82 -0.37 -1.24 -18.46
N GLU A 83 0.64 -1.34 -17.59
CA GLU A 83 1.71 -0.34 -17.46
C GLU A 83 3.08 -0.93 -17.80
N GLN A 84 3.17 -1.57 -18.95
CA GLN A 84 4.45 -2.07 -19.46
C GLN A 84 5.29 -0.92 -19.97
N THR A 85 6.53 -0.84 -19.51
CA THR A 85 7.53 0.09 -20.04
C THR A 85 8.46 -0.61 -21.03
N THR A 86 9.19 0.17 -21.82
CA THR A 86 10.24 -0.35 -22.73
C THR A 86 11.34 -1.11 -21.95
N TYR A 87 11.49 -0.84 -20.65
CA TYR A 87 12.56 -1.39 -19.81
C TYR A 87 12.12 -2.57 -18.93
N GLY A 88 10.82 -2.80 -18.78
CA GLY A 88 10.24 -3.86 -17.96
C GLY A 88 8.88 -3.50 -17.38
N ASN A 89 8.40 -4.31 -16.45
CA ASN A 89 7.09 -4.17 -15.85
C ASN A 89 7.09 -3.24 -14.63
N VAL A 90 5.91 -2.73 -14.31
CA VAL A 90 5.59 -2.02 -13.07
C VAL A 90 4.76 -2.93 -12.18
N ALA A 91 5.04 -2.91 -10.89
CA ALA A 91 4.24 -3.61 -9.88
C ALA A 91 3.69 -2.63 -8.84
N MET A 92 2.76 -3.09 -8.01
CA MET A 92 2.27 -2.32 -6.87
C MET A 92 2.12 -3.16 -5.62
N LEU A 93 2.20 -2.49 -4.49
CA LEU A 93 1.83 -2.97 -3.16
C LEU A 93 0.96 -1.93 -2.48
N ILE A 94 -0.09 -2.35 -1.80
CA ILE A 94 -0.85 -1.47 -0.92
C ILE A 94 -0.16 -1.45 0.44
N CYS A 95 0.01 -0.25 1.00
CA CYS A 95 0.74 -0.03 2.24
C CYS A 95 -0.18 0.49 3.35
N ASP A 96 0.17 0.14 4.57
CA ASP A 96 -0.28 0.83 5.77
C ASP A 96 0.69 1.98 6.09
N VAL A 97 0.18 3.04 6.72
CA VAL A 97 0.98 4.21 7.08
C VAL A 97 1.36 4.18 8.56
N TYR A 98 2.62 4.44 8.85
CA TYR A 98 3.21 4.41 10.18
C TYR A 98 3.95 5.69 10.50
N LEU A 99 3.99 6.04 11.79
CA LEU A 99 4.78 7.13 12.35
C LEU A 99 6.26 6.71 12.53
N PRO A 100 7.19 7.67 12.65
CA PRO A 100 8.63 7.38 12.89
C PRO A 100 8.89 6.55 14.15
N ASN A 101 8.01 6.63 15.14
CA ASN A 101 8.11 5.84 16.37
C ASN A 101 7.64 4.38 16.21
N GLY A 102 7.35 3.94 14.99
CA GLY A 102 6.91 2.59 14.66
C GLY A 102 5.45 2.27 15.00
N LYS A 103 4.66 3.28 15.44
CA LYS A 103 3.22 3.10 15.69
C LYS A 103 2.41 3.33 14.41
N PRO A 104 1.29 2.61 14.22
CA PRO A 104 0.37 2.90 13.12
C PRO A 104 -0.12 4.35 13.18
N PHE A 105 -0.20 5.00 12.04
CA PHE A 105 -0.82 6.32 11.96
C PHE A 105 -2.35 6.19 12.13
N VAL A 106 -2.89 6.88 13.12
CA VAL A 106 -4.33 6.77 13.48
C VAL A 106 -5.23 7.26 12.34
N GLY A 107 -4.78 8.24 11.58
CA GLY A 107 -5.49 8.84 10.45
C GLY A 107 -5.40 8.04 9.14
N ASP A 108 -4.65 6.94 9.08
CA ASP A 108 -4.60 6.08 7.91
C ASP A 108 -5.97 5.45 7.63
N PRO A 109 -6.63 5.75 6.48
CA PRO A 109 -7.94 5.18 6.15
C PRO A 109 -7.94 3.65 6.12
N ARG A 110 -6.86 3.03 5.62
CA ARG A 110 -6.73 1.57 5.64
C ARG A 110 -6.59 1.04 7.07
N GLY A 111 -5.88 1.76 7.92
CA GLY A 111 -5.78 1.46 9.35
C GLY A 111 -7.14 1.59 10.06
N VAL A 112 -7.98 2.58 9.69
CA VAL A 112 -9.35 2.70 10.19
C VAL A 112 -10.17 1.48 9.81
N LEU A 113 -10.13 1.03 8.55
CA LEU A 113 -10.82 -0.18 8.09
C LEU A 113 -10.38 -1.40 8.90
N LYS A 114 -9.08 -1.63 9.05
CA LYS A 114 -8.54 -2.77 9.82
C LYS A 114 -9.03 -2.77 11.28
N ARG A 115 -9.05 -1.61 11.93
CA ARG A 115 -9.58 -1.48 13.31
C ARG A 115 -11.07 -1.85 13.39
N ASN A 116 -11.87 -1.43 12.41
CA ASN A 116 -13.29 -1.77 12.37
C ASN A 116 -13.53 -3.26 12.09
N LEU A 117 -12.75 -3.87 11.20
CA LEU A 117 -12.81 -5.32 10.95
C LEU A 117 -12.45 -6.12 12.21
N ASN A 118 -11.41 -5.70 12.94
CA ASN A 118 -11.06 -6.33 14.21
C ASN A 118 -12.21 -6.22 15.23
N LYS A 119 -12.85 -5.05 15.31
CA LYS A 119 -14.01 -4.88 16.18
C LYS A 119 -15.19 -5.77 15.79
N MET A 120 -15.41 -5.95 14.50
CA MET A 120 -16.41 -6.88 13.97
C MET A 120 -16.11 -8.33 14.40
N TYR A 121 -14.86 -8.77 14.31
CA TYR A 121 -14.44 -10.11 14.75
C TYR A 121 -14.63 -10.30 16.27
N GLU A 122 -14.31 -9.28 17.09
CA GLU A 122 -14.56 -9.30 18.54
C GLU A 122 -16.06 -9.47 18.87
N LEU A 123 -16.95 -8.96 18.01
CA LEU A 123 -18.39 -9.10 18.14
C LEU A 123 -18.93 -10.45 17.62
N GLY A 124 -18.05 -11.34 17.12
CA GLY A 124 -18.40 -12.69 16.65
C GLY A 124 -18.78 -12.78 15.17
N TYR A 125 -18.67 -11.70 14.41
CA TYR A 125 -18.89 -11.75 12.96
C TYR A 125 -17.61 -12.18 12.24
N SER A 126 -17.73 -13.06 11.27
CA SER A 126 -16.58 -13.59 10.51
C SER A 126 -16.40 -12.93 9.13
N HIS A 127 -17.43 -12.29 8.61
CA HIS A 127 -17.42 -11.73 7.25
C HIS A 127 -18.16 -10.40 7.21
N PHE A 128 -17.64 -9.49 6.38
CA PHE A 128 -18.29 -8.24 6.00
C PHE A 128 -18.30 -8.16 4.48
N ASN A 129 -19.45 -8.36 3.86
CA ASN A 129 -19.60 -8.34 2.42
C ASN A 129 -19.93 -6.92 1.94
N ILE A 130 -19.23 -6.48 0.89
CA ILE A 130 -19.46 -5.18 0.25
C ILE A 130 -19.72 -5.43 -1.23
N GLY A 131 -20.79 -4.78 -1.76
CA GLY A 131 -20.99 -4.60 -3.19
C GLY A 131 -20.50 -3.23 -3.61
N VAL A 132 -19.58 -3.16 -4.57
CA VAL A 132 -19.08 -1.89 -5.11
C VAL A 132 -19.79 -1.64 -6.44
N GLU A 133 -20.33 -0.42 -6.61
CA GLU A 133 -21.03 0.03 -7.82
C GLU A 133 -20.22 1.16 -8.48
N PRO A 134 -19.15 0.86 -9.24
CA PRO A 134 -18.36 1.88 -9.91
C PRO A 134 -19.10 2.47 -11.10
N GLU A 135 -19.15 3.81 -11.16
CA GLU A 135 -19.73 4.55 -12.29
C GLU A 135 -18.62 5.28 -13.03
N PHE A 136 -18.58 5.13 -14.36
CA PHE A 136 -17.59 5.77 -15.19
C PHE A 136 -18.07 5.98 -16.63
N PHE A 137 -17.43 6.89 -17.35
CA PHE A 137 -17.65 7.11 -18.77
C PHE A 137 -16.49 6.53 -19.59
N LEU A 138 -16.83 5.86 -20.70
CA LEU A 138 -15.86 5.48 -21.74
C LEU A 138 -15.96 6.47 -22.89
N PHE A 139 -14.83 7.07 -23.29
CA PHE A 139 -14.72 8.03 -24.40
C PHE A 139 -13.91 7.42 -25.55
#